data_4e18442b074a806ed2de0a4d824bc1a4
#
_entry.id   4e18442b074a806ed2de0a4d824bc1a4
#
_cell.length_a   1.000
_cell.length_b   1.000
_cell.length_c   1.000
_cell.angle_alpha   90.00
_cell.angle_beta   90.00
_cell.angle_gamma   90.00
#
_symmetry.space_group_name_H-M   'P 1'
#
loop_
_entity.id
_entity.type
_entity.pdbx_description
1 polymer ?
#
loop_
_entity_poly.entity_id
_entity_poly.type
_entity_poly.pdbx_seq_one_letter_code
_entity_poly.pdbx_strand_id
1 'polypeptide(L)'
;MSASNPVLRDYHEYILVFSKESYSKNKGQPKRDTIEHDDFISWTKSIWTFPAVNAKKIGHPAPFPIELPHRLINLYSYEGDVVLDPFCGSGTTCLAAIQNNRNYIAYDNKKEYIELAEKRIYNQNFI
;
A
#
# COMPACT_ATOMS: atom_id res chain seq x y z
N MET A 1 -3.65 36.06 -3.76
CA MET A 1 -2.81 35.32 -4.71
C MET A 1 -2.12 36.33 -5.60
N SER A 2 -0.83 36.18 -5.86
CA SER A 2 -0.07 37.11 -6.70
C SER A 2 0.48 36.35 -7.90
N ALA A 3 0.28 36.88 -9.11
CA ALA A 3 0.86 36.34 -10.32
C ALA A 3 2.39 36.57 -10.40
N SER A 4 2.94 37.42 -9.55
CA SER A 4 4.37 37.76 -9.53
C SER A 4 5.27 36.75 -8.82
N ASN A 5 4.69 35.81 -8.06
CA ASN A 5 5.43 34.74 -7.36
C ASN A 5 4.61 33.45 -7.29
N PRO A 6 4.45 32.73 -8.39
CA PRO A 6 3.74 31.45 -8.39
C PRO A 6 4.56 30.41 -7.64
N VAL A 7 3.97 29.79 -6.61
CA VAL A 7 4.54 28.60 -5.96
C VAL A 7 4.07 27.37 -6.73
N LEU A 8 5.01 26.72 -7.39
CA LEU A 8 4.74 25.42 -8.03
C LEU A 8 4.65 24.35 -6.93
N ARG A 9 3.65 23.49 -7.05
CA ARG A 9 3.42 22.39 -6.11
C ARG A 9 3.62 21.08 -6.84
N ASP A 10 4.37 20.19 -6.22
CA ASP A 10 4.42 18.80 -6.69
C ASP A 10 3.03 18.17 -6.56
N TYR A 11 2.60 17.52 -7.64
CA TYR A 11 1.27 16.94 -7.73
C TYR A 11 1.30 15.42 -7.90
N HIS A 12 2.49 14.84 -7.89
CA HIS A 12 2.69 13.40 -8.07
C HIS A 12 3.82 12.88 -7.18
N GLU A 13 3.78 11.60 -6.91
CA GLU A 13 4.85 10.86 -6.24
C GLU A 13 5.30 9.71 -7.14
N TYR A 14 6.56 9.30 -6.98
CA TYR A 14 7.13 8.20 -7.74
C TYR A 14 7.10 6.92 -6.92
N ILE A 15 6.69 5.82 -7.56
CA ILE A 15 6.82 4.48 -7.01
C ILE A 15 8.03 3.82 -7.68
N LEU A 16 9.04 3.50 -6.91
CA LEU A 16 10.25 2.82 -7.39
C LEU A 16 10.17 1.34 -7.01
N VAL A 17 10.28 0.48 -8.02
CA VAL A 17 10.25 -0.98 -7.82
C VAL A 17 11.65 -1.54 -8.03
N PHE A 18 12.14 -2.26 -7.02
CA PHE A 18 13.44 -2.92 -7.04
C PHE A 18 13.29 -4.41 -6.82
N SER A 19 14.20 -5.19 -7.40
CA SER A 19 14.32 -6.61 -7.14
C SER A 19 15.75 -6.94 -6.66
N LYS A 20 15.88 -7.84 -5.70
CA LYS A 20 17.18 -8.24 -5.18
C LYS A 20 18.04 -8.95 -6.22
N GLU A 21 17.45 -9.84 -7.00
CA GLU A 21 18.17 -10.68 -7.98
C GLU A 21 17.49 -10.70 -9.33
N SER A 22 16.18 -10.88 -9.37
CA SER A 22 15.39 -10.99 -10.60
C SER A 22 13.96 -10.52 -10.36
N TYR A 23 13.37 -9.90 -11.37
CA TYR A 23 11.92 -9.59 -11.37
C TYR A 23 11.05 -10.84 -11.55
N SER A 24 11.62 -11.93 -12.09
CA SER A 24 10.91 -13.20 -12.19
C SER A 24 10.98 -13.93 -10.86
N LYS A 25 9.84 -14.16 -10.23
CA LYS A 25 9.77 -15.02 -9.05
C LYS A 25 10.06 -16.47 -9.47
N ASN A 26 10.92 -17.14 -8.72
CA ASN A 26 11.27 -18.54 -8.96
C ASN A 26 10.00 -19.39 -9.07
N LYS A 27 9.94 -20.24 -10.09
CA LYS A 27 8.88 -21.22 -10.35
C LYS A 27 8.96 -22.42 -9.38
N GLY A 28 9.19 -22.13 -8.08
CA GLY A 28 9.11 -23.14 -7.03
C GLY A 28 7.71 -23.77 -6.99
N GLN A 29 7.17 -24.01 -5.84
CA GLN A 29 5.82 -24.56 -5.69
C GLN A 29 4.77 -23.66 -6.38
N PRO A 30 3.66 -24.25 -6.91
CA PRO A 30 2.60 -23.49 -7.54
C PRO A 30 2.02 -22.49 -6.54
N LYS A 31 2.24 -21.21 -6.80
CA LYS A 31 1.72 -20.10 -6.01
C LYS A 31 0.49 -19.54 -6.70
N ARG A 32 -0.53 -19.18 -5.92
CA ARG A 32 -1.77 -18.64 -6.45
C ARG A 32 -1.61 -17.14 -6.69
N ASP A 33 -1.83 -16.76 -7.92
CA ASP A 33 -2.04 -15.38 -8.33
C ASP A 33 -3.48 -14.96 -8.04
N THR A 34 -3.68 -13.76 -7.54
CA THR A 34 -4.99 -13.24 -7.17
C THR A 34 -5.40 -12.01 -7.99
N ILE A 35 -4.53 -11.57 -8.92
CA ILE A 35 -4.85 -10.44 -9.78
C ILE A 35 -5.67 -10.89 -10.98
N GLU A 36 -6.77 -10.20 -11.24
CA GLU A 36 -7.58 -10.42 -12.43
C GLU A 36 -6.93 -9.78 -13.67
N HIS A 37 -7.23 -10.31 -14.85
CA HIS A 37 -6.63 -9.87 -16.11
C HIS A 37 -6.81 -8.37 -16.36
N ASP A 38 -8.02 -7.85 -16.18
CA ASP A 38 -8.35 -6.45 -16.45
C ASP A 38 -7.68 -5.49 -15.45
N ASP A 39 -7.58 -5.92 -14.20
CA ASP A 39 -6.83 -5.22 -13.16
C ASP A 39 -5.34 -5.17 -13.49
N PHE A 40 -4.76 -6.29 -13.92
CA PHE A 40 -3.37 -6.32 -14.36
C PHE A 40 -3.11 -5.32 -15.48
N ILE A 41 -3.92 -5.31 -16.53
CA ILE A 41 -3.81 -4.36 -17.65
C ILE A 41 -3.97 -2.91 -17.18
N SER A 42 -4.90 -2.67 -16.26
CA SER A 42 -5.15 -1.33 -15.70
C SER A 42 -4.01 -0.86 -14.80
N TRP A 43 -3.53 -1.73 -13.89
CA TRP A 43 -2.56 -1.37 -12.87
C TRP A 43 -1.11 -1.40 -13.34
N THR A 44 -0.82 -1.96 -14.50
CA THR A 44 0.51 -1.87 -15.13
C THR A 44 0.72 -0.58 -15.94
N LYS A 45 -0.26 0.32 -15.98
CA LYS A 45 -0.09 1.67 -16.54
C LYS A 45 0.84 2.50 -15.66
N SER A 46 1.63 3.37 -16.27
CA SER A 46 2.65 4.17 -15.59
C SER A 46 2.11 5.28 -14.69
N ILE A 47 0.83 5.65 -14.83
CA ILE A 47 0.20 6.72 -14.05
C ILE A 47 -1.02 6.14 -13.33
N TRP A 48 -1.05 6.32 -12.01
CA TRP A 48 -2.19 5.99 -11.17
C TRP A 48 -2.76 7.27 -10.55
N THR A 49 -4.08 7.35 -10.51
CA THR A 49 -4.78 8.45 -9.85
C THR A 49 -5.66 7.88 -8.74
N PHE A 50 -5.52 8.44 -7.55
CA PHE A 50 -6.30 8.07 -6.37
C PHE A 50 -7.02 9.28 -5.79
N PRO A 51 -8.23 9.10 -5.21
CA PRO A 51 -8.86 10.16 -4.44
C PRO A 51 -8.04 10.46 -3.17
N ALA A 52 -7.99 11.73 -2.79
CA ALA A 52 -7.31 12.15 -1.57
C ALA A 52 -7.97 11.53 -0.33
N VAL A 53 -7.13 11.11 0.62
CA VAL A 53 -7.59 10.55 1.90
C VAL A 53 -7.62 11.63 2.96
N ASN A 54 -8.67 11.66 3.77
CA ASN A 54 -8.80 12.62 4.85
C ASN A 54 -7.94 12.21 6.06
N ALA A 55 -6.81 12.92 6.25
CA ALA A 55 -5.88 12.70 7.33
C ALA A 55 -6.53 12.77 8.73
N LYS A 56 -7.46 13.71 8.94
CA LYS A 56 -8.16 13.86 10.22
C LYS A 56 -9.03 12.65 10.56
N LYS A 57 -9.66 12.04 9.54
CA LYS A 57 -10.50 10.86 9.72
C LYS A 57 -9.67 9.62 10.07
N ILE A 58 -8.46 9.52 9.53
CA ILE A 58 -7.56 8.39 9.79
C ILE A 58 -6.78 8.55 11.11
N GLY A 59 -6.53 9.79 11.55
CA GLY A 59 -5.68 10.06 12.72
C GLY A 59 -4.17 9.99 12.43
N HIS A 60 -3.77 10.08 11.17
CA HIS A 60 -2.37 10.07 10.72
C HIS A 60 -2.12 11.25 9.78
N PRO A 61 -0.97 11.95 9.88
CA PRO A 61 -0.73 13.19 9.13
C PRO A 61 -0.57 12.98 7.62
N ALA A 62 -0.11 11.82 7.19
CA ALA A 62 0.15 11.50 5.78
C ALA A 62 -0.41 10.11 5.40
N PRO A 63 -1.75 9.91 5.43
CA PRO A 63 -2.32 8.65 5.01
C PRO A 63 -2.37 8.58 3.48
N PHE A 64 -2.05 7.44 2.93
CA PHE A 64 -2.32 7.13 1.52
C PHE A 64 -3.58 6.24 1.41
N PRO A 65 -4.27 6.23 0.25
CA PRO A 65 -5.44 5.39 0.05
C PRO A 65 -5.06 3.90 0.06
N ILE A 66 -5.94 3.05 0.59
CA ILE A 66 -5.71 1.60 0.68
C ILE A 66 -5.52 0.96 -0.71
N GLU A 67 -6.07 1.58 -1.73
CA GLU A 67 -5.94 1.17 -3.13
C GLU A 67 -4.47 1.12 -3.59
N LEU A 68 -3.61 2.00 -3.07
CA LEU A 68 -2.20 2.02 -3.42
C LEU A 68 -1.48 0.72 -2.99
N PRO A 69 -1.44 0.34 -1.71
CA PRO A 69 -0.83 -0.93 -1.31
C PRO A 69 -1.61 -2.14 -1.84
N HIS A 70 -2.93 -2.05 -2.04
CA HIS A 70 -3.72 -3.11 -2.65
C HIS A 70 -3.17 -3.50 -4.05
N ARG A 71 -2.97 -2.53 -4.93
CA ARG A 71 -2.41 -2.77 -6.27
C ARG A 71 -0.99 -3.30 -6.22
N LEU A 72 -0.12 -2.71 -5.39
CA LEU A 72 1.26 -3.16 -5.26
C LEU A 72 1.36 -4.60 -4.74
N ILE A 73 0.56 -4.96 -3.75
CA ILE A 73 0.52 -6.30 -3.18
C ILE A 73 0.09 -7.33 -4.23
N ASN A 74 -0.96 -7.05 -5.00
CA ASN A 74 -1.42 -7.96 -6.04
C ASN A 74 -0.43 -8.07 -7.21
N LEU A 75 0.21 -6.98 -7.62
CA LEU A 75 1.18 -6.98 -8.71
C LEU A 75 2.49 -7.69 -8.35
N TYR A 76 2.92 -7.63 -7.08
CA TYR A 76 4.27 -8.05 -6.68
C TYR A 76 4.32 -9.17 -5.64
N SER A 77 3.18 -9.73 -5.24
CA SER A 77 3.13 -10.86 -4.30
C SER A 77 2.07 -11.90 -4.69
N TYR A 78 2.22 -13.12 -4.16
CA TYR A 78 1.23 -14.18 -4.25
C TYR A 78 0.45 -14.34 -2.95
N GLU A 79 -0.69 -15.03 -3.01
CA GLU A 79 -1.43 -15.43 -1.82
C GLU A 79 -0.53 -16.16 -0.81
N GLY A 80 -0.62 -15.79 0.46
CA GLY A 80 0.20 -16.32 1.54
C GLY A 80 1.62 -15.75 1.66
N ASP A 81 2.08 -14.91 0.71
CA ASP A 81 3.38 -14.22 0.83
C ASP A 81 3.37 -13.24 2.02
N VAL A 82 4.54 -12.82 2.45
CA VAL A 82 4.72 -11.83 3.54
C VAL A 82 5.02 -10.46 2.96
N VAL A 83 4.23 -9.49 3.35
CA VAL A 83 4.41 -8.06 3.05
C VAL A 83 5.13 -7.40 4.22
N LEU A 84 6.25 -6.74 3.98
CA LEU A 84 6.97 -5.97 4.99
C LEU A 84 6.72 -4.47 4.79
N ASP A 85 6.29 -3.80 5.85
CA ASP A 85 6.20 -2.33 5.90
C ASP A 85 6.98 -1.81 7.12
N PRO A 86 8.20 -1.29 6.94
CA PRO A 86 9.03 -0.81 8.04
C PRO A 86 8.62 0.56 8.58
N PHE A 87 7.60 1.22 8.00
CA PHE A 87 7.09 2.54 8.39
C PHE A 87 5.57 2.58 8.32
N CYS A 88 4.91 1.62 8.94
CA CYS A 88 3.50 1.30 8.70
C CYS A 88 2.50 2.39 9.12
N GLY A 89 2.91 3.35 9.93
CA GLY A 89 2.04 4.44 10.39
C GLY A 89 0.71 3.90 10.95
N SER A 90 -0.38 4.30 10.31
CA SER A 90 -1.73 3.84 10.67
C SER A 90 -2.11 2.43 10.18
N GLY A 91 -1.17 1.65 9.62
CA GLY A 91 -1.37 0.25 9.23
C GLY A 91 -2.15 0.04 7.94
N THR A 92 -2.15 0.99 7.01
CA THR A 92 -2.90 0.86 5.75
C THR A 92 -2.37 -0.29 4.89
N THR A 93 -1.05 -0.50 4.85
CA THR A 93 -0.43 -1.65 4.17
C THR A 93 -0.82 -2.98 4.82
N CYS A 94 -0.88 -3.03 6.15
CA CYS A 94 -1.29 -4.24 6.88
C CYS A 94 -2.73 -4.64 6.52
N LEU A 95 -3.63 -3.66 6.51
CA LEU A 95 -5.02 -3.87 6.11
C LEU A 95 -5.13 -4.39 4.68
N ALA A 96 -4.38 -3.80 3.74
CA ALA A 96 -4.36 -4.25 2.36
C ALA A 96 -3.80 -5.68 2.24
N ALA A 97 -2.77 -6.03 3.01
CA ALA A 97 -2.22 -7.38 3.03
C ALA A 97 -3.27 -8.41 3.50
N ILE A 98 -3.97 -8.14 4.59
CA ILE A 98 -5.04 -9.00 5.11
C ILE A 98 -6.15 -9.19 4.06
N GLN A 99 -6.63 -8.09 3.47
CA GLN A 99 -7.70 -8.11 2.45
C GLN A 99 -7.34 -8.91 1.20
N ASN A 100 -6.06 -9.06 0.94
CA ASN A 100 -5.56 -9.82 -0.21
C ASN A 100 -5.01 -11.20 0.17
N ASN A 101 -5.29 -11.72 1.35
CA ASN A 101 -4.80 -13.02 1.86
C ASN A 101 -3.26 -13.11 1.90
N ARG A 102 -2.58 -12.02 2.24
CA ARG A 102 -1.14 -12.01 2.53
C ARG A 102 -0.90 -11.86 4.02
N ASN A 103 0.21 -12.41 4.47
CA ASN A 103 0.74 -12.12 5.79
C ASN A 103 1.45 -10.76 5.78
N TYR A 104 1.67 -10.16 6.95
CA TYR A 104 2.41 -8.91 7.05
C TYR A 104 3.36 -8.91 8.24
N ILE A 105 4.42 -8.12 8.11
CA ILE A 105 5.30 -7.69 9.18
C ILE A 105 5.39 -6.17 9.08
N ALA A 106 5.13 -5.47 10.18
CA ALA A 106 5.07 -4.02 10.16
C ALA A 106 5.78 -3.43 11.37
N TYR A 107 6.43 -2.29 11.16
CA TYR A 107 7.11 -1.53 12.21
C TYR A 107 6.75 -0.05 12.11
N ASP A 108 6.77 0.62 13.25
CA ASP A 108 6.78 2.06 13.35
C ASP A 108 7.54 2.47 14.62
N ASN A 109 8.16 3.64 14.62
CA ASN A 109 8.90 4.15 15.77
C ASN A 109 8.01 4.92 16.77
N LYS A 110 6.74 5.16 16.42
CA LYS A 110 5.75 5.83 17.28
C LYS A 110 4.72 4.85 17.80
N LYS A 111 4.69 4.69 19.12
CA LYS A 111 3.76 3.80 19.80
C LYS A 111 2.30 4.11 19.48
N GLU A 112 1.95 5.39 19.38
CA GLU A 112 0.59 5.83 19.06
C GLU A 112 0.13 5.35 17.67
N TYR A 113 1.05 5.24 16.71
CA TYR A 113 0.73 4.74 15.37
C TYR A 113 0.55 3.23 15.37
N ILE A 114 1.36 2.50 16.15
CA ILE A 114 1.18 1.05 16.33
C ILE A 114 -0.20 0.77 16.95
N GLU A 115 -0.56 1.45 18.04
CA GLU A 115 -1.87 1.28 18.69
C GLU A 115 -3.03 1.62 17.74
N LEU A 116 -2.87 2.66 16.90
CA LEU A 116 -3.84 3.01 15.87
C LEU A 116 -3.97 1.92 14.81
N ALA A 117 -2.84 1.39 14.33
CA ALA A 117 -2.81 0.31 13.34
C ALA A 117 -3.48 -0.96 13.89
N GLU A 118 -3.13 -1.38 15.09
CA GLU A 118 -3.74 -2.55 15.76
C GLU A 118 -5.25 -2.39 15.92
N LYS A 119 -5.71 -1.23 16.35
CA LYS A 119 -7.15 -0.93 16.49
C LYS A 119 -7.88 -1.00 15.14
N ARG A 120 -7.27 -0.50 14.07
CA ARG A 120 -7.87 -0.55 12.72
C ARG A 120 -7.94 -1.99 12.20
N ILE A 121 -6.88 -2.76 12.40
CA ILE A 121 -6.82 -4.18 12.01
C ILE A 121 -7.86 -5.00 12.79
N TYR A 122 -7.94 -4.79 14.10
CA TYR A 122 -8.93 -5.45 14.95
C TYR A 122 -10.36 -5.19 14.47
N ASN A 123 -10.70 -3.94 14.19
CA ASN A 123 -12.05 -3.56 13.75
C ASN A 123 -12.43 -4.13 12.38
N GLN A 124 -11.47 -4.45 11.50
CA GLN A 124 -11.75 -5.11 10.22
C GLN A 124 -12.10 -6.60 10.37
N ASN A 125 -11.61 -7.26 11.41
CA ASN A 125 -11.89 -8.69 11.64
C ASN A 125 -13.31 -8.95 12.18
N PHE A 126 -14.11 -7.91 12.41
CA PHE A 126 -15.47 -7.99 12.94
C PHE A 126 -16.56 -7.49 11.98
N ILE A 127 -16.23 -7.26 10.71
CA ILE A 127 -17.17 -6.96 9.62
C ILE A 127 -17.15 -8.13 8.63
#